data_48b6ec12600d57158c199074e335d21c
#
_entry.id   48b6ec12600d57158c199074e335d21c
#
_cell.length_a   1.000
_cell.length_b   1.000
_cell.length_c   1.000
_cell.angle_alpha   90.00
_cell.angle_beta   90.00
_cell.angle_gamma   90.00
#
_symmetry.space_group_name_H-M   'P 1'
#
loop_
_entity.id
_entity.type
_entity.pdbx_description
1 polymer ?
#
loop_
_entity_poly.entity_id
_entity_poly.type
_entity_poly.pdbx_seq_one_letter_code
_entity_poly.pdbx_strand_id
1 'polypeptide(L)'
;MTDDARGRRQFYQRARDAAGGGGRWYNPRVKLTPDARFPTICIHAGQEPDPATGAIITPIYQTSTYVQEALGRHKGYEYARTQNPTRAALEANLAALEGGTAGFAFASGMAAIGAVASLMKAGDHAIVGDNTYGGTFRLFDKVLSRQGITASYVDTSRVDAIAAAIQPTTRLLLLETPTNPMMGLTDLAAACEVAHKRNVAVVVDNTFASPALQRPIAFGVDLVLHSTTKYLNGHSDSIGGVVVATRDDHREWLSFYQNAYGAILSPFDSWLVLRGTKTLSVRMRQHSANGLALAAYLAGHPKVTRVLYPGLPDHPQHALAKAQMSGFGGMLAFDMGSIEAAKRVVERVRIFALAESLGGVESLIGHPASMTHASVPPERRAALGLTDGLVRISAGIEDVEDLRADLEQALA
;
A
#
# COMPACT_ATOMS: atom_id res chain seq x y z
N MET A 1 36.98 -16.27 -3.08
CA MET A 1 35.71 -15.54 -2.83
C MET A 1 35.82 -14.02 -3.06
N THR A 2 36.71 -13.53 -3.89
CA THR A 2 37.02 -12.09 -4.05
C THR A 2 36.80 -11.54 -5.47
N ASP A 3 36.45 -12.37 -6.43
CA ASP A 3 36.36 -11.93 -7.85
C ASP A 3 34.90 -11.57 -8.29
N ASP A 4 33.91 -12.15 -7.63
CA ASP A 4 32.50 -11.92 -7.95
C ASP A 4 31.99 -10.51 -7.51
N ALA A 5 32.55 -9.95 -6.45
CA ALA A 5 32.20 -8.61 -5.97
C ALA A 5 32.70 -7.47 -6.88
N ARG A 6 33.84 -7.68 -7.60
CA ARG A 6 34.36 -6.68 -8.55
C ARG A 6 33.57 -6.68 -9.85
N GLY A 7 33.19 -7.85 -10.35
CA GLY A 7 32.35 -7.97 -11.53
C GLY A 7 30.98 -7.30 -11.36
N ARG A 8 30.35 -7.49 -10.18
CA ARG A 8 29.08 -6.86 -9.84
C ARG A 8 29.21 -5.34 -9.73
N ARG A 9 30.25 -4.81 -9.09
CA ARG A 9 30.48 -3.36 -9.03
C ARG A 9 30.68 -2.74 -10.40
N GLN A 10 31.39 -3.40 -11.30
CA GLN A 10 31.58 -2.91 -12.68
C GLN A 10 30.27 -2.97 -13.49
N PHE A 11 29.43 -4.00 -13.30
CA PHE A 11 28.12 -4.09 -13.95
C PHE A 11 27.20 -2.95 -13.49
N TYR A 12 27.12 -2.70 -12.18
CA TYR A 12 26.29 -1.61 -11.62
C TYR A 12 26.89 -0.23 -11.92
N GLN A 13 28.21 -0.09 -12.00
CA GLN A 13 28.85 1.17 -12.40
C GLN A 13 28.53 1.47 -13.88
N ARG A 14 28.59 0.48 -14.75
CA ARG A 14 28.19 0.61 -16.17
C ARG A 14 26.70 0.92 -16.33
N ALA A 15 25.84 0.37 -15.50
CA ALA A 15 24.42 0.71 -15.47
C ALA A 15 24.20 2.17 -15.00
N ARG A 16 24.97 2.65 -14.04
CA ARG A 16 24.99 4.06 -13.62
C ARG A 16 25.48 4.98 -14.74
N ASP A 17 26.55 4.62 -15.41
CA ASP A 17 27.14 5.42 -16.48
C ASP A 17 26.26 5.41 -17.74
N ALA A 18 25.54 4.32 -17.99
CA ALA A 18 24.53 4.23 -19.05
C ALA A 18 23.27 5.07 -18.73
N ALA A 19 22.87 5.15 -17.46
CA ALA A 19 21.80 6.05 -17.02
C ALA A 19 22.25 7.53 -16.99
N GLY A 20 23.57 7.78 -16.89
CA GLY A 20 24.20 9.12 -16.89
C GLY A 20 24.66 9.60 -18.27
N GLY A 21 24.57 8.77 -19.31
CA GLY A 21 24.86 9.13 -20.69
C GLY A 21 23.80 10.08 -21.23
N GLY A 22 23.96 11.35 -20.91
CA GLY A 22 23.08 12.46 -21.27
C GLY A 22 22.93 12.63 -22.78
N GLY A 23 21.98 11.94 -23.37
CA GLY A 23 21.33 12.43 -24.56
C GLY A 23 20.59 13.72 -24.18
N ARG A 24 21.03 14.84 -24.75
CA ARG A 24 20.35 16.15 -24.67
C ARG A 24 18.99 16.12 -25.37
N TRP A 25 18.06 15.24 -24.94
CA TRP A 25 16.81 15.05 -25.68
C TRP A 25 15.60 15.59 -24.97
N TYR A 26 15.75 16.08 -23.72
CA TYR A 26 14.57 16.59 -23.00
C TYR A 26 14.93 17.67 -22.00
N ASN A 27 14.39 18.88 -22.24
CA ASN A 27 14.34 19.93 -21.26
C ASN A 27 12.92 19.95 -20.69
N PRO A 28 12.68 19.33 -19.52
CA PRO A 28 11.33 19.27 -18.96
C PRO A 28 10.87 20.71 -18.70
N ARG A 29 9.77 21.10 -19.36
CA ARG A 29 9.17 22.42 -19.12
C ARG A 29 8.55 22.53 -17.73
N VAL A 30 8.24 21.40 -17.11
CA VAL A 30 7.74 21.33 -15.74
C VAL A 30 8.77 20.62 -14.88
N LYS A 31 9.57 21.38 -14.14
CA LYS A 31 10.45 20.86 -13.08
C LYS A 31 9.75 21.04 -11.76
N LEU A 32 9.47 19.94 -11.05
CA LEU A 32 9.03 20.03 -9.67
C LEU A 32 10.11 20.70 -8.83
N THR A 33 9.72 21.73 -8.07
CA THR A 33 10.60 22.30 -7.05
C THR A 33 10.69 21.33 -5.86
N PRO A 34 11.79 21.35 -5.09
CA PRO A 34 11.95 20.44 -3.94
C PRO A 34 10.84 20.60 -2.88
N ASP A 35 10.19 21.75 -2.84
CA ASP A 35 9.10 22.11 -1.94
C ASP A 35 7.69 21.94 -2.55
N ALA A 36 7.59 21.28 -3.70
CA ALA A 36 6.30 21.02 -4.35
C ALA A 36 5.34 20.31 -3.39
N ARG A 37 4.11 20.83 -3.31
CA ARG A 37 3.08 20.27 -2.44
C ARG A 37 2.51 18.98 -3.01
N PHE A 38 2.01 18.11 -2.13
CA PHE A 38 1.50 16.77 -2.47
C PHE A 38 0.54 16.74 -3.68
N PRO A 39 -0.47 17.64 -3.81
CA PRO A 39 -1.34 17.64 -5.00
C PRO A 39 -0.60 17.86 -6.30
N THR A 40 0.44 18.69 -6.29
CA THR A 40 1.29 18.97 -7.45
C THR A 40 2.16 17.74 -7.79
N ILE A 41 2.70 17.07 -6.77
CA ILE A 41 3.48 15.83 -6.93
C ILE A 41 2.60 14.74 -7.57
N CYS A 42 1.35 14.58 -7.13
CA CYS A 42 0.39 13.63 -7.74
C CYS A 42 0.27 13.78 -9.25
N ILE A 43 0.28 15.02 -9.75
CA ILE A 43 0.04 15.33 -11.16
C ILE A 43 1.31 15.20 -12.00
N HIS A 44 2.46 15.60 -11.47
CA HIS A 44 3.65 15.85 -12.29
C HIS A 44 4.83 14.91 -12.04
N ALA A 45 4.97 14.31 -10.85
CA ALA A 45 6.13 13.47 -10.58
C ALA A 45 6.15 12.23 -11.48
N GLY A 46 7.28 11.96 -12.11
CA GLY A 46 7.47 10.84 -13.04
C GLY A 46 6.68 10.94 -14.37
N GLN A 47 5.98 12.06 -14.59
CA GLN A 47 5.06 12.23 -15.72
C GLN A 47 5.47 13.42 -16.61
N GLU A 48 6.62 13.29 -17.21
CA GLU A 48 7.09 14.27 -18.19
C GLU A 48 6.40 14.09 -19.54
N PRO A 49 6.16 15.18 -20.30
CA PRO A 49 5.65 15.06 -21.67
C PRO A 49 6.54 14.17 -22.52
N ASP A 50 5.93 13.36 -23.37
CA ASP A 50 6.66 12.45 -24.27
C ASP A 50 7.65 13.22 -25.16
N PRO A 51 8.95 12.89 -25.16
CA PRO A 51 9.95 13.63 -25.93
C PRO A 51 9.79 13.49 -27.44
N ALA A 52 9.15 12.42 -27.93
CA ALA A 52 8.96 12.19 -29.36
C ALA A 52 7.79 12.99 -29.94
N THR A 53 6.71 13.14 -29.17
CA THR A 53 5.44 13.73 -29.68
C THR A 53 4.99 14.96 -28.92
N GLY A 54 5.53 15.19 -27.71
CA GLY A 54 5.06 16.23 -26.79
C GLY A 54 3.74 15.87 -26.08
N ALA A 55 3.29 14.61 -26.16
CA ALA A 55 2.08 14.16 -25.47
C ALA A 55 2.18 14.40 -23.97
N ILE A 56 1.17 15.08 -23.41
CA ILE A 56 1.20 15.49 -21.99
C ILE A 56 1.00 14.33 -21.02
N ILE A 57 0.32 13.27 -21.45
CA ILE A 57 0.18 12.03 -20.70
C ILE A 57 1.22 11.02 -21.16
N THR A 58 1.80 10.27 -20.23
CA THR A 58 2.76 9.21 -20.55
C THR A 58 2.15 8.20 -21.52
N PRO A 59 2.78 7.90 -22.68
CA PRO A 59 2.30 6.86 -23.59
C PRO A 59 2.33 5.47 -22.98
N ILE A 60 1.46 4.58 -23.46
CA ILE A 60 1.50 3.15 -23.10
C ILE A 60 2.49 2.44 -24.03
N TYR A 61 3.64 2.08 -23.51
CA TYR A 61 4.65 1.29 -24.22
C TYR A 61 4.35 -0.20 -24.06
N GLN A 62 3.36 -0.68 -24.81
CA GLN A 62 2.93 -2.08 -24.82
C GLN A 62 3.86 -2.91 -25.72
N THR A 63 5.07 -3.16 -25.23
CA THR A 63 6.11 -3.92 -25.92
C THR A 63 6.92 -4.78 -24.96
N SER A 64 7.49 -5.87 -25.46
CA SER A 64 8.41 -6.74 -24.69
C SER A 64 9.87 -6.40 -24.93
N THR A 65 10.24 -5.93 -26.14
CA THR A 65 11.62 -5.89 -26.61
C THR A 65 11.94 -4.55 -27.26
N TYR A 66 13.18 -4.11 -27.09
CA TYR A 66 13.68 -2.85 -27.64
C TYR A 66 14.90 -3.11 -28.53
N VAL A 67 14.96 -2.47 -29.70
CA VAL A 67 16.06 -2.61 -30.65
C VAL A 67 17.28 -1.83 -30.16
N GLN A 68 18.45 -2.46 -30.20
CA GLN A 68 19.73 -1.81 -29.99
C GLN A 68 20.31 -1.29 -31.30
N GLU A 69 20.99 -0.15 -31.25
CA GLU A 69 21.69 0.43 -32.42
C GLU A 69 22.95 -0.36 -32.77
N ALA A 70 23.60 -0.96 -31.78
CA ALA A 70 24.72 -1.89 -31.90
C ALA A 70 24.77 -2.72 -30.59
N LEU A 71 25.61 -3.75 -30.55
CA LEU A 71 25.78 -4.59 -29.37
C LEU A 71 26.12 -3.75 -28.14
N GLY A 72 25.22 -3.78 -27.13
CA GLY A 72 25.34 -2.99 -25.88
C GLY A 72 25.04 -1.50 -26.02
N ARG A 73 24.59 -1.00 -27.21
CA ARG A 73 24.16 0.40 -27.41
C ARG A 73 22.66 0.49 -27.56
N HIS A 74 21.95 0.60 -26.45
CA HIS A 74 20.51 0.77 -26.36
C HIS A 74 20.12 2.17 -25.85
N LYS A 75 18.86 2.56 -26.02
CA LYS A 75 18.31 3.87 -25.59
C LYS A 75 17.81 3.88 -24.14
N GLY A 76 18.42 3.07 -23.26
CA GLY A 76 18.04 2.94 -21.86
C GLY A 76 17.12 1.77 -21.56
N TYR A 77 16.56 1.10 -22.58
CA TYR A 77 15.65 -0.04 -22.44
C TYR A 77 16.14 -1.19 -23.32
N GLU A 78 16.04 -2.41 -22.79
CA GLU A 78 16.43 -3.65 -23.51
C GLU A 78 15.26 -4.64 -23.55
N TYR A 79 14.57 -4.82 -22.42
CA TYR A 79 13.50 -5.80 -22.25
C TYR A 79 12.49 -5.34 -21.20
N ALA A 80 11.19 -5.46 -21.49
CA ALA A 80 10.14 -4.85 -20.65
C ALA A 80 10.03 -5.47 -19.23
N ARG A 81 10.44 -6.73 -19.01
CA ARG A 81 10.52 -7.32 -17.68
C ARG A 81 11.53 -6.57 -16.82
N THR A 82 12.67 -6.20 -17.38
CA THR A 82 13.70 -5.41 -16.67
C THR A 82 13.24 -3.97 -16.50
N GLN A 83 12.87 -3.29 -17.59
CA GLN A 83 12.44 -1.90 -17.57
C GLN A 83 11.41 -1.62 -18.68
N ASN A 84 10.42 -0.79 -18.37
CA ASN A 84 9.43 -0.31 -19.32
C ASN A 84 9.14 1.17 -19.06
N PRO A 85 9.07 2.06 -20.06
CA PRO A 85 8.90 3.50 -19.83
C PRO A 85 7.63 3.86 -19.07
N THR A 86 6.50 3.19 -19.35
CA THR A 86 5.23 3.45 -18.68
C THR A 86 5.28 3.01 -17.20
N ARG A 87 5.83 1.80 -16.92
CA ARG A 87 6.03 1.32 -15.56
C ARG A 87 7.01 2.20 -14.79
N ALA A 88 8.10 2.62 -15.42
CA ALA A 88 9.09 3.50 -14.80
C ALA A 88 8.50 4.87 -14.41
N ALA A 89 7.61 5.43 -15.22
CA ALA A 89 6.89 6.65 -14.88
C ALA A 89 6.02 6.48 -13.64
N LEU A 90 5.30 5.36 -13.51
CA LEU A 90 4.52 5.03 -12.31
C LEU A 90 5.43 4.83 -11.09
N GLU A 91 6.52 4.07 -11.22
CA GLU A 91 7.47 3.80 -10.15
C GLU A 91 8.10 5.09 -9.62
N ALA A 92 8.47 6.02 -10.50
CA ALA A 92 8.97 7.34 -10.13
C ALA A 92 7.89 8.21 -9.44
N ASN A 93 6.65 8.16 -9.93
CA ASN A 93 5.53 8.88 -9.31
C ASN A 93 5.29 8.41 -7.87
N LEU A 94 5.16 7.08 -7.67
CA LEU A 94 4.88 6.51 -6.36
C LEU A 94 6.03 6.69 -5.36
N ALA A 95 7.29 6.60 -5.82
CA ALA A 95 8.45 6.94 -5.01
C ALA A 95 8.39 8.39 -4.51
N ALA A 96 8.06 9.35 -5.39
CA ALA A 96 7.94 10.76 -5.03
C ALA A 96 6.77 11.02 -4.07
N LEU A 97 5.64 10.33 -4.26
CA LEU A 97 4.45 10.47 -3.40
C LEU A 97 4.74 10.04 -1.96
N GLU A 98 5.46 8.93 -1.77
CA GLU A 98 5.88 8.46 -0.44
C GLU A 98 7.11 9.19 0.11
N GLY A 99 7.91 9.83 -0.74
CA GLY A 99 9.17 10.47 -0.36
C GLY A 99 10.36 9.50 -0.32
N GLY A 100 10.26 8.38 -1.04
CA GLY A 100 11.35 7.40 -1.18
C GLY A 100 12.32 7.70 -2.32
N THR A 101 13.36 6.90 -2.44
CA THR A 101 14.40 7.03 -3.47
C THR A 101 14.12 6.22 -4.72
N ALA A 102 13.32 5.14 -4.61
CA ALA A 102 12.92 4.29 -5.72
C ALA A 102 11.59 3.59 -5.44
N GLY A 103 10.80 3.36 -6.48
CA GLY A 103 9.58 2.54 -6.46
C GLY A 103 9.73 1.33 -7.39
N PHE A 104 9.04 0.23 -7.06
CA PHE A 104 9.04 -1.03 -7.81
C PHE A 104 7.60 -1.53 -7.91
N ALA A 105 7.05 -1.53 -9.13
CA ALA A 105 5.66 -1.92 -9.37
C ALA A 105 5.54 -3.41 -9.70
N PHE A 106 4.63 -4.09 -9.02
CA PHE A 106 4.39 -5.53 -9.09
C PHE A 106 2.95 -5.85 -9.54
N ALA A 107 2.75 -7.04 -10.05
CA ALA A 107 1.47 -7.52 -10.60
C ALA A 107 0.33 -7.59 -9.56
N SER A 108 0.62 -7.50 -8.28
CA SER A 108 -0.39 -7.43 -7.20
C SER A 108 0.23 -6.94 -5.90
N GLY A 109 -0.60 -6.54 -4.93
CA GLY A 109 -0.15 -6.25 -3.56
C GLY A 109 0.54 -7.46 -2.93
N MET A 110 0.05 -8.68 -3.18
CA MET A 110 0.70 -9.91 -2.69
C MET A 110 2.07 -10.15 -3.31
N ALA A 111 2.28 -9.80 -4.58
CA ALA A 111 3.59 -9.86 -5.21
C ALA A 111 4.56 -8.82 -4.60
N ALA A 112 4.06 -7.64 -4.23
CA ALA A 112 4.82 -6.63 -3.50
C ALA A 112 5.22 -7.13 -2.09
N ILE A 113 4.31 -7.78 -1.34
CA ILE A 113 4.63 -8.39 -0.04
C ILE A 113 5.66 -9.51 -0.22
N GLY A 114 5.52 -10.35 -1.26
CA GLY A 114 6.52 -11.39 -1.60
C GLY A 114 7.90 -10.80 -1.90
N ALA A 115 7.97 -9.66 -2.60
CA ALA A 115 9.22 -8.96 -2.87
C ALA A 115 9.89 -8.44 -1.59
N VAL A 116 9.12 -7.91 -0.65
CA VAL A 116 9.62 -7.52 0.68
C VAL A 116 10.09 -8.74 1.46
N ALA A 117 9.32 -9.82 1.46
CA ALA A 117 9.69 -11.06 2.13
C ALA A 117 10.98 -11.68 1.58
N SER A 118 11.31 -11.44 0.30
CA SER A 118 12.54 -11.93 -0.33
C SER A 118 13.83 -11.30 0.21
N LEU A 119 13.74 -10.26 1.03
CA LEU A 119 14.87 -9.73 1.81
C LEU A 119 15.34 -10.71 2.89
N MET A 120 14.51 -11.68 3.25
CA MET A 120 14.82 -12.71 4.23
C MET A 120 15.27 -14.02 3.54
N LYS A 121 15.94 -14.85 4.31
CA LYS A 121 16.40 -16.19 3.92
C LYS A 121 15.96 -17.23 4.95
N ALA A 122 16.16 -18.49 4.63
CA ALA A 122 15.90 -19.59 5.59
C ALA A 122 16.66 -19.36 6.91
N GLY A 123 15.96 -19.57 8.02
CA GLY A 123 16.42 -19.29 9.38
C GLY A 123 16.13 -17.88 9.89
N ASP A 124 15.71 -16.96 9.03
CA ASP A 124 15.30 -15.62 9.46
C ASP A 124 13.88 -15.62 10.06
N HIS A 125 13.65 -14.60 10.88
CA HIS A 125 12.38 -14.38 11.57
C HIS A 125 11.79 -13.02 11.17
N ALA A 126 10.46 -12.96 11.01
CA ALA A 126 9.69 -11.74 10.85
C ALA A 126 8.77 -11.49 12.04
N ILE A 127 8.55 -10.23 12.37
CA ILE A 127 7.43 -9.80 13.20
C ILE A 127 6.37 -9.23 12.26
N VAL A 128 5.14 -9.70 12.40
CA VAL A 128 3.99 -9.29 11.57
C VAL A 128 2.87 -8.85 12.50
N GLY A 129 2.15 -7.81 12.14
CA GLY A 129 0.96 -7.40 12.89
C GLY A 129 -0.06 -8.55 12.95
N ASP A 130 -0.67 -8.78 14.09
CA ASP A 130 -1.64 -9.85 14.31
C ASP A 130 -2.96 -9.58 13.57
N ASN A 131 -3.30 -8.30 13.41
CA ASN A 131 -4.44 -7.81 12.65
C ASN A 131 -3.98 -7.29 11.27
N THR A 132 -3.35 -8.15 10.50
CA THR A 132 -2.88 -7.87 9.14
C THR A 132 -3.81 -8.48 8.10
N TYR A 133 -3.72 -8.01 6.85
CA TYR A 133 -4.47 -8.58 5.74
C TYR A 133 -4.35 -10.11 5.68
N GLY A 134 -5.46 -10.81 5.49
CA GLY A 134 -5.49 -12.28 5.49
C GLY A 134 -4.57 -12.93 4.44
N GLY A 135 -4.26 -12.22 3.34
CA GLY A 135 -3.26 -12.65 2.36
C GLY A 135 -1.84 -12.66 2.91
N THR A 136 -1.48 -11.63 3.67
CA THR A 136 -0.18 -11.53 4.36
C THR A 136 -0.03 -12.68 5.35
N PHE A 137 -1.05 -12.93 6.17
CA PHE A 137 -1.05 -14.07 7.09
C PHE A 137 -0.83 -15.39 6.35
N ARG A 138 -1.61 -15.67 5.28
CA ARG A 138 -1.46 -16.91 4.50
C ARG A 138 -0.05 -17.06 3.89
N LEU A 139 0.54 -15.96 3.40
CA LEU A 139 1.88 -15.98 2.83
C LEU A 139 2.91 -16.42 3.88
N PHE A 140 2.94 -15.77 5.03
CA PHE A 140 3.91 -16.08 6.08
C PHE A 140 3.67 -17.46 6.70
N ASP A 141 2.42 -17.80 7.01
CA ASP A 141 2.06 -19.03 7.71
C ASP A 141 2.14 -20.27 6.83
N LYS A 142 1.77 -20.19 5.54
CA LYS A 142 1.64 -21.38 4.67
C LYS A 142 2.71 -21.48 3.58
N VAL A 143 3.33 -20.38 3.17
CA VAL A 143 4.31 -20.39 2.08
C VAL A 143 5.72 -20.19 2.61
N LEU A 144 5.97 -19.08 3.30
CA LEU A 144 7.32 -18.74 3.79
C LEU A 144 7.80 -19.68 4.90
N SER A 145 6.89 -20.18 5.73
CA SER A 145 7.20 -21.22 6.73
C SER A 145 7.82 -22.49 6.08
N ARG A 146 7.37 -22.88 4.90
CA ARG A 146 7.93 -24.01 4.14
C ARG A 146 9.31 -23.71 3.56
N GLN A 147 9.68 -22.43 3.49
CA GLN A 147 11.00 -21.96 3.06
C GLN A 147 11.96 -21.72 4.24
N GLY A 148 11.55 -22.12 5.46
CA GLY A 148 12.36 -21.97 6.66
C GLY A 148 12.35 -20.55 7.26
N ILE A 149 11.42 -19.69 6.86
CA ILE A 149 11.22 -18.37 7.46
C ILE A 149 10.13 -18.49 8.53
N THR A 150 10.40 -17.97 9.72
CA THR A 150 9.44 -17.98 10.84
C THR A 150 8.80 -16.61 11.04
N ALA A 151 7.61 -16.56 11.63
CA ALA A 151 6.93 -15.31 11.94
C ALA A 151 6.27 -15.34 13.32
N SER A 152 6.39 -14.22 14.05
CA SER A 152 5.60 -13.92 15.24
C SER A 152 4.55 -12.88 14.91
N TYR A 153 3.31 -13.14 15.31
CA TYR A 153 2.20 -12.20 15.13
C TYR A 153 1.92 -11.49 16.45
N VAL A 154 1.99 -10.16 16.43
CA VAL A 154 1.88 -9.34 17.65
C VAL A 154 0.91 -8.18 17.45
N ASP A 155 0.29 -7.74 18.54
CA ASP A 155 -0.44 -6.48 18.58
C ASP A 155 0.55 -5.31 18.40
N THR A 156 0.61 -4.76 17.18
CA THR A 156 1.53 -3.68 16.82
C THR A 156 1.08 -2.30 17.31
N SER A 157 -0.11 -2.18 17.87
CA SER A 157 -0.52 -0.98 18.61
C SER A 157 0.28 -0.80 19.90
N ARG A 158 0.96 -1.85 20.34
CA ARG A 158 1.78 -1.92 21.54
C ARG A 158 3.26 -2.07 21.18
N VAL A 159 4.02 -1.00 21.31
CA VAL A 159 5.47 -0.99 20.99
C VAL A 159 6.26 -1.95 21.89
N ASP A 160 5.84 -2.13 23.15
CA ASP A 160 6.42 -3.10 24.08
C ASP A 160 6.25 -4.56 23.59
N ALA A 161 5.11 -4.88 22.95
CA ALA A 161 4.90 -6.20 22.35
C ALA A 161 5.82 -6.42 21.12
N ILE A 162 6.03 -5.38 20.30
CA ILE A 162 7.02 -5.43 19.21
C ILE A 162 8.42 -5.70 19.80
N ALA A 163 8.84 -4.94 20.81
CA ALA A 163 10.15 -5.08 21.45
C ALA A 163 10.39 -6.47 22.00
N ALA A 164 9.39 -7.04 22.70
CA ALA A 164 9.44 -8.37 23.30
C ALA A 164 9.53 -9.50 22.26
N ALA A 165 8.99 -9.30 21.06
CA ALA A 165 8.99 -10.29 19.99
C ALA A 165 10.30 -10.32 19.17
N ILE A 166 11.20 -9.33 19.31
CA ILE A 166 12.46 -9.29 18.56
C ILE A 166 13.40 -10.40 19.03
N GLN A 167 13.79 -11.26 18.12
CA GLN A 167 14.74 -12.38 18.30
C GLN A 167 16.07 -12.05 17.59
N PRO A 168 17.17 -12.75 17.90
CA PRO A 168 18.45 -12.57 17.19
C PRO A 168 18.36 -12.80 15.68
N THR A 169 17.41 -13.63 15.24
CA THR A 169 17.13 -13.94 13.84
C THR A 169 16.11 -13.00 13.18
N THR A 170 15.52 -12.06 13.90
CA THR A 170 14.54 -11.12 13.34
C THR A 170 15.22 -10.19 12.33
N ARG A 171 14.65 -10.10 11.13
CA ARG A 171 15.14 -9.24 10.04
C ARG A 171 14.10 -8.25 9.55
N LEU A 172 12.83 -8.53 9.77
CA LEU A 172 11.72 -7.76 9.23
C LEU A 172 10.66 -7.52 10.30
N LEU A 173 10.19 -6.27 10.39
CA LEU A 173 8.95 -5.87 11.07
C LEU A 173 7.97 -5.39 10.01
N LEU A 174 6.90 -6.14 9.76
CA LEU A 174 5.84 -5.79 8.82
C LEU A 174 4.62 -5.27 9.57
N LEU A 175 4.34 -4.01 9.35
CA LEU A 175 3.23 -3.25 9.94
C LEU A 175 2.15 -2.99 8.90
N GLU A 176 0.89 -2.94 9.35
CA GLU A 176 -0.25 -2.41 8.60
C GLU A 176 -0.92 -1.36 9.49
N THR A 177 -1.02 -0.10 9.02
CA THR A 177 -1.59 0.98 9.82
C THR A 177 -2.23 2.06 8.93
N PRO A 178 -3.57 2.31 9.08
CA PRO A 178 -4.54 1.59 9.93
C PRO A 178 -4.74 0.14 9.54
N THR A 179 -5.07 -0.73 10.51
CA THR A 179 -5.26 -2.17 10.27
C THR A 179 -6.63 -2.49 9.66
N ASN A 180 -6.71 -3.58 8.90
CA ASN A 180 -7.95 -4.08 8.31
C ASN A 180 -8.48 -5.31 9.09
N PRO A 181 -9.70 -5.30 9.62
CA PRO A 181 -10.72 -4.25 9.55
C PRO A 181 -10.80 -3.39 10.82
N MET A 182 -9.99 -3.64 11.83
CA MET A 182 -10.16 -3.11 13.18
C MET A 182 -9.74 -1.64 13.31
N MET A 183 -9.15 -1.03 12.27
CA MET A 183 -8.74 0.37 12.23
C MET A 183 -7.74 0.76 13.34
N GLY A 184 -6.99 -0.22 13.87
CA GLY A 184 -5.92 0.01 14.84
C GLY A 184 -4.72 0.70 14.21
N LEU A 185 -3.98 1.49 15.01
CA LEU A 185 -2.78 2.20 14.53
C LEU A 185 -1.54 1.73 15.29
N THR A 186 -0.41 1.81 14.58
CA THR A 186 0.92 1.64 15.16
C THR A 186 1.61 2.99 15.24
N ASP A 187 2.23 3.32 16.37
CA ASP A 187 3.16 4.45 16.47
C ASP A 187 4.41 4.12 15.64
N LEU A 188 4.48 4.70 14.44
CA LEU A 188 5.53 4.40 13.46
C LEU A 188 6.92 4.83 13.95
N ALA A 189 7.03 6.01 14.57
CA ALA A 189 8.31 6.51 15.06
C ALA A 189 8.86 5.61 16.17
N ALA A 190 8.04 5.26 17.15
CA ALA A 190 8.43 4.40 18.26
C ALA A 190 8.74 2.96 17.79
N ALA A 191 7.97 2.42 16.83
CA ALA A 191 8.22 1.11 16.25
C ALA A 191 9.56 1.07 15.48
N CYS A 192 9.85 2.11 14.68
CA CYS A 192 11.14 2.24 14.00
C CYS A 192 12.31 2.32 14.98
N GLU A 193 12.19 3.12 16.04
CA GLU A 193 13.25 3.25 17.04
C GLU A 193 13.61 1.90 17.67
N VAL A 194 12.61 1.11 18.06
CA VAL A 194 12.80 -0.20 18.67
C VAL A 194 13.40 -1.20 17.70
N ALA A 195 12.91 -1.25 16.47
CA ALA A 195 13.38 -2.17 15.43
C ALA A 195 14.82 -1.86 14.99
N HIS A 196 15.14 -0.60 14.74
CA HIS A 196 16.46 -0.18 14.26
C HIS A 196 17.57 -0.39 15.30
N LYS A 197 17.28 -0.29 16.59
CA LYS A 197 18.24 -0.66 17.66
C LYS A 197 18.71 -2.12 17.57
N ARG A 198 17.99 -2.95 16.84
CA ARG A 198 18.27 -4.38 16.64
C ARG A 198 18.56 -4.73 15.17
N ASN A 199 18.79 -3.73 14.31
CA ASN A 199 19.02 -3.89 12.88
C ASN A 199 17.89 -4.65 12.16
N VAL A 200 16.65 -4.44 12.58
CA VAL A 200 15.43 -4.99 11.95
C VAL A 200 14.87 -3.95 10.99
N ALA A 201 14.67 -4.32 9.73
CA ALA A 201 14.05 -3.46 8.73
C ALA A 201 12.55 -3.30 9.00
N VAL A 202 12.05 -2.07 8.89
CA VAL A 202 10.63 -1.75 9.08
C VAL A 202 9.94 -1.53 7.75
N VAL A 203 8.86 -2.25 7.55
CA VAL A 203 8.00 -2.18 6.38
C VAL A 203 6.59 -1.82 6.80
N VAL A 204 5.98 -0.88 6.10
CA VAL A 204 4.58 -0.48 6.35
C VAL A 204 3.74 -0.73 5.11
N ASP A 205 2.69 -1.52 5.26
CA ASP A 205 1.57 -1.52 4.33
C ASP A 205 0.70 -0.27 4.59
N ASN A 206 0.86 0.72 3.71
CA ASN A 206 0.19 2.02 3.81
C ASN A 206 -1.08 2.10 2.91
N THR A 207 -1.63 0.94 2.54
CA THR A 207 -2.73 0.83 1.57
C THR A 207 -3.99 1.60 2.01
N PHE A 208 -4.35 1.55 3.30
CA PHE A 208 -5.55 2.21 3.82
C PHE A 208 -5.44 3.73 3.90
N ALA A 209 -4.28 4.23 4.28
CA ALA A 209 -4.04 5.67 4.37
C ALA A 209 -3.69 6.31 3.03
N SER A 210 -2.97 5.60 2.18
CA SER A 210 -2.27 6.13 1.01
C SER A 210 -1.27 7.26 1.37
N PRO A 211 -0.34 7.65 0.48
CA PRO A 211 0.58 8.75 0.74
C PRO A 211 -0.11 10.11 0.88
N ALA A 212 -1.40 10.19 0.55
CA ALA A 212 -2.19 11.41 0.74
C ALA A 212 -2.49 11.70 2.21
N LEU A 213 -2.63 10.67 3.04
CA LEU A 213 -3.00 10.83 4.45
C LEU A 213 -1.86 10.48 5.41
N GLN A 214 -0.97 9.57 5.03
CA GLN A 214 0.17 9.14 5.86
C GLN A 214 1.37 8.88 4.98
N ARG A 215 2.54 9.32 5.42
CA ARG A 215 3.83 9.11 4.75
C ARG A 215 4.80 8.43 5.72
N PRO A 216 4.81 7.10 5.76
CA PRO A 216 5.58 6.33 6.76
C PRO A 216 7.09 6.62 6.74
N ILE A 217 7.65 6.93 5.58
CA ILE A 217 9.07 7.27 5.44
C ILE A 217 9.47 8.46 6.33
N ALA A 218 8.58 9.44 6.52
CA ALA A 218 8.85 10.59 7.40
C ALA A 218 9.03 10.20 8.88
N PHE A 219 8.61 9.00 9.28
CA PHE A 219 8.75 8.44 10.62
C PHE A 219 9.91 7.45 10.75
N GLY A 220 10.72 7.28 9.72
CA GLY A 220 11.89 6.40 9.72
C GLY A 220 11.67 5.01 9.12
N VAL A 221 10.53 4.76 8.49
CA VAL A 221 10.23 3.47 7.84
C VAL A 221 11.16 3.24 6.65
N ASP A 222 11.71 2.04 6.53
CA ASP A 222 12.69 1.66 5.49
C ASP A 222 12.00 1.38 4.15
N LEU A 223 10.84 0.73 4.18
CA LEU A 223 10.09 0.31 3.00
C LEU A 223 8.60 0.60 3.20
N VAL A 224 7.97 1.17 2.19
CA VAL A 224 6.51 1.33 2.16
C VAL A 224 5.94 0.49 1.04
N LEU A 225 4.93 -0.31 1.33
CA LEU A 225 4.21 -1.07 0.31
C LEU A 225 2.75 -0.64 0.22
N HIS A 226 2.17 -0.84 -0.95
CA HIS A 226 0.75 -0.66 -1.21
C HIS A 226 0.22 -1.74 -2.13
N SER A 227 -1.02 -2.12 -1.92
CA SER A 227 -1.86 -2.59 -3.02
C SER A 227 -2.30 -1.38 -3.85
N THR A 228 -1.77 -1.24 -5.06
CA THR A 228 -2.18 -0.15 -5.97
C THR A 228 -3.62 -0.32 -6.45
N THR A 229 -4.16 -1.53 -6.34
CA THR A 229 -5.56 -1.91 -6.58
C THR A 229 -6.57 -1.00 -5.87
N LYS A 230 -6.16 -0.38 -4.74
CA LYS A 230 -7.01 0.37 -3.80
C LYS A 230 -6.98 1.86 -4.13
N TYR A 231 -6.84 2.72 -3.14
CA TYR A 231 -6.88 4.18 -3.30
C TYR A 231 -5.93 4.75 -4.35
N LEU A 232 -4.75 4.16 -4.57
CA LEU A 232 -3.80 4.67 -5.56
C LEU A 232 -4.39 4.66 -6.97
N ASN A 233 -4.96 3.55 -7.39
CA ASN A 233 -5.74 3.48 -8.62
C ASN A 233 -7.13 4.14 -8.47
N GLY A 234 -7.92 3.68 -7.50
CA GLY A 234 -9.17 4.27 -7.06
C GLY A 234 -10.37 4.11 -8.01
N HIS A 235 -10.27 3.27 -9.04
CA HIS A 235 -11.30 3.13 -10.07
C HIS A 235 -11.73 1.68 -10.33
N SER A 236 -11.34 0.74 -9.45
CA SER A 236 -11.75 -0.68 -9.47
C SER A 236 -11.46 -1.44 -10.78
N ASP A 237 -10.50 -0.96 -11.58
CA ASP A 237 -10.21 -1.42 -12.95
C ASP A 237 -8.77 -1.96 -13.12
N SER A 238 -7.98 -2.07 -12.05
CA SER A 238 -6.59 -2.57 -12.10
C SER A 238 -6.22 -3.33 -10.83
N ILE A 239 -5.39 -4.34 -10.96
CA ILE A 239 -4.74 -5.05 -9.86
C ILE A 239 -3.24 -4.78 -9.92
N GLY A 240 -2.65 -4.39 -8.78
CA GLY A 240 -1.22 -4.15 -8.71
C GLY A 240 -0.73 -3.94 -7.29
N GLY A 241 0.59 -3.85 -7.17
CA GLY A 241 1.28 -3.51 -5.93
C GLY A 241 2.51 -2.65 -6.19
N VAL A 242 3.00 -2.00 -5.17
CA VAL A 242 4.26 -1.24 -5.22
C VAL A 242 5.02 -1.38 -3.92
N VAL A 243 6.34 -1.40 -4.02
CA VAL A 243 7.24 -1.19 -2.87
C VAL A 243 8.05 0.06 -3.14
N VAL A 244 8.08 0.98 -2.18
CA VAL A 244 8.93 2.16 -2.20
C VAL A 244 10.05 1.98 -1.19
N ALA A 245 11.29 2.17 -1.62
CA ALA A 245 12.48 2.01 -0.81
C ALA A 245 13.18 3.35 -0.54
N THR A 246 13.86 3.44 0.61
CA THR A 246 14.67 4.59 1.01
C THR A 246 16.16 4.31 0.93
N ARG A 247 16.58 3.07 1.14
CA ARG A 247 17.97 2.63 1.27
C ARG A 247 18.48 2.03 -0.04
N ASP A 248 19.76 2.22 -0.34
CA ASP A 248 20.40 1.72 -1.56
C ASP A 248 20.45 0.19 -1.60
N ASP A 249 20.73 -0.49 -0.48
CA ASP A 249 20.78 -1.95 -0.41
C ASP A 249 19.42 -2.59 -0.72
N HIS A 250 18.34 -2.03 -0.17
CA HIS A 250 16.98 -2.47 -0.48
C HIS A 250 16.61 -2.21 -1.94
N ARG A 251 16.99 -1.04 -2.47
CA ARG A 251 16.76 -0.68 -3.87
C ARG A 251 17.46 -1.65 -4.83
N GLU A 252 18.72 -1.96 -4.57
CA GLU A 252 19.49 -2.88 -5.41
C GLU A 252 18.88 -4.28 -5.41
N TRP A 253 18.50 -4.79 -4.22
CA TRP A 253 17.86 -6.09 -4.10
C TRP A 253 16.49 -6.13 -4.79
N LEU A 254 15.63 -5.16 -4.56
CA LEU A 254 14.28 -5.12 -5.14
C LEU A 254 14.33 -4.99 -6.67
N SER A 255 15.27 -4.21 -7.22
CA SER A 255 15.49 -4.12 -8.66
C SER A 255 15.92 -5.47 -9.24
N PHE A 256 16.84 -6.15 -8.58
CA PHE A 256 17.26 -7.50 -8.98
C PHE A 256 16.10 -8.49 -8.88
N TYR A 257 15.39 -8.49 -7.75
CA TYR A 257 14.30 -9.42 -7.51
C TYR A 257 13.14 -9.21 -8.50
N GLN A 258 12.75 -7.96 -8.78
CA GLN A 258 11.69 -7.65 -9.74
C GLN A 258 12.01 -8.26 -11.12
N ASN A 259 13.23 -8.11 -11.60
CA ASN A 259 13.67 -8.69 -12.86
C ASN A 259 13.78 -10.22 -12.81
N ALA A 260 14.39 -10.77 -11.75
CA ALA A 260 14.66 -12.21 -11.63
C ALA A 260 13.38 -13.02 -11.41
N TYR A 261 12.47 -12.53 -10.54
CA TYR A 261 11.21 -13.20 -10.22
C TYR A 261 10.13 -12.96 -11.27
N GLY A 262 10.13 -11.76 -11.87
CA GLY A 262 9.32 -11.43 -13.03
C GLY A 262 7.85 -11.05 -12.76
N ALA A 263 7.44 -10.88 -11.50
CA ALA A 263 6.08 -10.49 -11.14
C ALA A 263 5.84 -8.97 -11.33
N ILE A 264 6.19 -8.47 -12.50
CA ILE A 264 6.10 -7.04 -12.87
C ILE A 264 4.66 -6.61 -13.15
N LEU A 265 4.34 -5.34 -12.91
CA LEU A 265 3.08 -4.73 -13.35
C LEU A 265 3.11 -4.48 -14.86
N SER A 266 1.99 -4.76 -15.53
CA SER A 266 1.86 -4.54 -16.97
C SER A 266 1.94 -3.05 -17.33
N PRO A 267 2.33 -2.67 -18.57
CA PRO A 267 2.31 -1.28 -19.00
C PRO A 267 0.91 -0.66 -18.94
N PHE A 268 -0.13 -1.41 -19.29
CA PHE A 268 -1.50 -0.92 -19.28
C PHE A 268 -1.99 -0.66 -17.84
N ASP A 269 -1.82 -1.61 -16.93
CA ASP A 269 -2.16 -1.40 -15.51
C ASP A 269 -1.32 -0.27 -14.90
N SER A 270 -0.02 -0.18 -15.25
CA SER A 270 0.83 0.93 -14.81
C SER A 270 0.28 2.28 -15.23
N TRP A 271 -0.25 2.38 -16.45
CA TRP A 271 -0.87 3.60 -16.98
C TRP A 271 -2.18 3.92 -16.25
N LEU A 272 -3.04 2.93 -15.99
CA LEU A 272 -4.29 3.12 -15.23
C LEU A 272 -4.00 3.67 -13.83
N VAL A 273 -3.06 3.05 -13.12
CA VAL A 273 -2.66 3.51 -11.78
C VAL A 273 -2.06 4.92 -11.85
N LEU A 274 -1.16 5.20 -12.81
CA LEU A 274 -0.56 6.52 -12.99
C LEU A 274 -1.61 7.59 -13.29
N ARG A 275 -2.65 7.24 -14.07
CA ARG A 275 -3.81 8.10 -14.30
C ARG A 275 -4.62 8.32 -13.03
N GLY A 276 -4.82 7.27 -12.23
CA GLY A 276 -5.54 7.31 -10.96
C GLY A 276 -4.86 8.21 -9.93
N THR A 277 -3.52 8.17 -9.82
CA THR A 277 -2.76 8.99 -8.86
C THR A 277 -2.93 10.49 -9.08
N LYS A 278 -3.20 10.95 -10.30
CA LYS A 278 -3.42 12.39 -10.59
C LYS A 278 -4.57 12.98 -9.78
N THR A 279 -5.58 12.20 -9.45
CA THR A 279 -6.74 12.64 -8.66
C THR A 279 -6.71 12.16 -7.21
N LEU A 280 -5.63 11.49 -6.78
CA LEU A 280 -5.53 10.91 -5.44
C LEU A 280 -5.82 11.94 -4.34
N SER A 281 -5.21 13.11 -4.42
CA SER A 281 -5.38 14.17 -3.40
C SER A 281 -6.84 14.64 -3.26
N VAL A 282 -7.55 14.83 -4.36
CA VAL A 282 -8.97 15.27 -4.32
C VAL A 282 -9.89 14.15 -3.88
N ARG A 283 -9.65 12.91 -4.34
CA ARG A 283 -10.41 11.73 -3.92
C ARG A 283 -10.27 11.48 -2.41
N MET A 284 -9.04 11.48 -1.89
CA MET A 284 -8.79 11.21 -0.48
C MET A 284 -9.41 12.25 0.47
N ARG A 285 -9.53 13.51 0.04
CA ARG A 285 -10.30 14.51 0.81
C ARG A 285 -11.77 14.15 0.88
N GLN A 286 -12.39 13.75 -0.24
CA GLN A 286 -13.80 13.38 -0.26
C GLN A 286 -14.05 12.06 0.49
N HIS A 287 -13.21 11.04 0.29
CA HIS A 287 -13.27 9.81 1.07
C HIS A 287 -13.20 10.07 2.58
N SER A 288 -12.30 10.95 3.02
CA SER A 288 -12.16 11.29 4.44
C SER A 288 -13.38 12.06 4.98
N ALA A 289 -13.94 12.97 4.18
CA ALA A 289 -15.16 13.70 4.56
C ALA A 289 -16.34 12.74 4.70
N ASN A 290 -16.56 11.88 3.72
CA ASN A 290 -17.64 10.88 3.75
C ASN A 290 -17.44 9.87 4.89
N GLY A 291 -16.21 9.35 5.06
CA GLY A 291 -15.88 8.43 6.14
C GLY A 291 -16.19 9.01 7.53
N LEU A 292 -15.81 10.27 7.76
CA LEU A 292 -16.09 10.94 9.05
C LEU A 292 -17.58 11.14 9.28
N ALA A 293 -18.32 11.61 8.27
CA ALA A 293 -19.76 11.85 8.39
C ALA A 293 -20.52 10.55 8.65
N LEU A 294 -20.21 9.48 7.93
CA LEU A 294 -20.82 8.16 8.12
C LEU A 294 -20.44 7.54 9.47
N ALA A 295 -19.19 7.68 9.90
CA ALA A 295 -18.75 7.19 11.21
C ALA A 295 -19.48 7.91 12.35
N ALA A 296 -19.65 9.24 12.25
CA ALA A 296 -20.41 10.04 13.24
C ALA A 296 -21.90 9.65 13.26
N TYR A 297 -22.51 9.46 12.10
CA TYR A 297 -23.90 8.99 12.00
C TYR A 297 -24.09 7.63 12.67
N LEU A 298 -23.23 6.66 12.33
CA LEU A 298 -23.30 5.30 12.87
C LEU A 298 -23.02 5.27 14.39
N ALA A 299 -22.14 6.11 14.89
CA ALA A 299 -21.84 6.19 16.33
C ALA A 299 -23.03 6.67 17.17
N GLY A 300 -23.95 7.47 16.58
CA GLY A 300 -25.20 7.90 17.20
C GLY A 300 -26.37 6.95 16.98
N HIS A 301 -26.21 5.88 16.18
CA HIS A 301 -27.35 5.05 15.80
C HIS A 301 -27.64 3.94 16.84
N PRO A 302 -28.90 3.78 17.33
CA PRO A 302 -29.21 2.88 18.45
C PRO A 302 -29.01 1.38 18.18
N LYS A 303 -28.97 0.96 16.92
CA LYS A 303 -28.72 -0.44 16.53
C LYS A 303 -27.23 -0.77 16.34
N VAL A 304 -26.34 0.23 16.42
CA VAL A 304 -24.91 0.07 16.29
C VAL A 304 -24.27 0.02 17.67
N THR A 305 -23.54 -1.04 17.96
CA THR A 305 -22.95 -1.24 19.30
C THR A 305 -21.57 -0.60 19.43
N ARG A 306 -20.84 -0.47 18.32
CA ARG A 306 -19.48 0.10 18.26
C ARG A 306 -19.14 0.59 16.86
N VAL A 307 -18.40 1.68 16.75
CA VAL A 307 -17.81 2.17 15.51
C VAL A 307 -16.30 2.22 15.65
N LEU A 308 -15.58 1.73 14.65
CA LEU A 308 -14.13 1.72 14.56
C LEU A 308 -13.71 2.69 13.45
N TYR A 309 -13.31 3.89 13.84
CA TYR A 309 -12.83 4.93 12.92
C TYR A 309 -11.89 5.89 13.64
N PRO A 310 -10.62 6.01 13.23
CA PRO A 310 -9.62 6.81 13.95
C PRO A 310 -9.96 8.32 14.04
N GLY A 311 -10.86 8.79 13.19
CA GLY A 311 -11.33 10.18 13.18
C GLY A 311 -12.34 10.51 14.30
N LEU A 312 -12.95 9.51 14.96
CA LEU A 312 -13.84 9.75 16.09
C LEU A 312 -13.04 10.03 17.37
N PRO A 313 -13.44 11.02 18.19
CA PRO A 313 -12.75 11.35 19.44
C PRO A 313 -12.64 10.17 20.41
N ASP A 314 -13.62 9.28 20.40
CA ASP A 314 -13.68 8.11 21.29
C ASP A 314 -12.82 6.93 20.81
N HIS A 315 -12.19 7.03 19.63
CA HIS A 315 -11.26 6.01 19.20
C HIS A 315 -10.00 6.00 20.09
N PRO A 316 -9.58 4.85 20.63
CA PRO A 316 -8.49 4.79 21.62
C PRO A 316 -7.19 5.45 21.17
N GLN A 317 -6.95 5.46 19.85
CA GLN A 317 -5.74 5.99 19.24
C GLN A 317 -6.00 7.28 18.43
N HIS A 318 -7.10 8.02 18.70
CA HIS A 318 -7.42 9.27 18.00
C HIS A 318 -6.29 10.29 18.05
N ALA A 319 -5.64 10.44 19.21
CA ALA A 319 -4.52 11.36 19.38
C ALA A 319 -3.33 10.98 18.49
N LEU A 320 -2.99 9.68 18.40
CA LEU A 320 -1.95 9.16 17.52
C LEU A 320 -2.32 9.40 16.05
N ALA A 321 -3.57 9.10 15.67
CA ALA A 321 -4.06 9.36 14.32
C ALA A 321 -3.87 10.82 13.90
N LYS A 322 -4.24 11.77 14.76
CA LYS A 322 -4.04 13.21 14.51
C LYS A 322 -2.57 13.63 14.40
N ALA A 323 -1.69 12.97 15.12
CA ALA A 323 -0.26 13.27 15.08
C ALA A 323 0.43 12.67 13.82
N GLN A 324 -0.03 11.51 13.35
CA GLN A 324 0.64 10.71 12.33
C GLN A 324 0.00 10.86 10.93
N MET A 325 -1.29 11.25 10.87
CA MET A 325 -2.08 11.30 9.65
C MET A 325 -2.62 12.71 9.40
N SER A 326 -2.76 13.09 8.12
CA SER A 326 -3.36 14.38 7.70
C SER A 326 -4.88 14.31 7.48
N GLY A 327 -5.47 13.14 7.69
CA GLY A 327 -6.89 12.81 7.58
C GLY A 327 -7.09 11.34 7.92
N PHE A 328 -8.35 10.88 8.02
CA PHE A 328 -8.64 9.56 8.58
C PHE A 328 -9.16 8.55 7.55
N GLY A 329 -9.30 8.97 6.28
CA GLY A 329 -9.67 8.10 5.16
C GLY A 329 -11.15 7.73 5.09
N GLY A 330 -11.47 6.88 4.12
CA GLY A 330 -12.83 6.39 3.88
C GLY A 330 -13.12 5.01 4.48
N MET A 331 -12.15 4.39 5.14
CA MET A 331 -12.34 3.06 5.75
C MET A 331 -12.87 3.19 7.17
N LEU A 332 -13.95 2.48 7.46
CA LEU A 332 -14.50 2.34 8.81
C LEU A 332 -15.12 0.96 9.00
N ALA A 333 -15.29 0.56 10.25
CA ALA A 333 -16.06 -0.62 10.58
C ALA A 333 -17.03 -0.31 11.73
N PHE A 334 -18.14 -1.04 11.78
CA PHE A 334 -19.11 -0.92 12.84
C PHE A 334 -19.69 -2.29 13.20
N ASP A 335 -20.14 -2.45 14.43
CA ASP A 335 -20.62 -3.71 14.96
C ASP A 335 -22.13 -3.65 15.20
N MET A 336 -22.84 -4.63 14.66
CA MET A 336 -24.31 -4.79 14.78
C MET A 336 -24.71 -5.71 15.95
N GLY A 337 -23.74 -6.22 16.71
CA GLY A 337 -23.95 -7.12 17.83
C GLY A 337 -24.28 -8.56 17.48
N SER A 338 -24.74 -8.85 16.26
CA SER A 338 -24.96 -10.24 15.79
C SER A 338 -24.76 -10.39 14.29
N ILE A 339 -24.51 -11.62 13.86
CA ILE A 339 -24.34 -11.96 12.44
C ILE A 339 -25.63 -11.72 11.63
N GLU A 340 -26.80 -11.99 12.22
CA GLU A 340 -28.09 -11.79 11.56
C GLU A 340 -28.36 -10.31 11.30
N ALA A 341 -28.00 -9.43 12.25
CA ALA A 341 -28.11 -8.00 12.10
C ALA A 341 -27.13 -7.48 11.03
N ALA A 342 -25.87 -7.94 11.06
CA ALA A 342 -24.87 -7.60 10.06
C ALA A 342 -25.30 -8.01 8.65
N LYS A 343 -25.78 -9.25 8.47
CA LYS A 343 -26.29 -9.75 7.18
C LYS A 343 -27.44 -8.90 6.66
N ARG A 344 -28.43 -8.58 7.51
CA ARG A 344 -29.54 -7.73 7.08
C ARG A 344 -29.09 -6.39 6.53
N VAL A 345 -28.11 -5.76 7.14
CA VAL A 345 -27.59 -4.47 6.67
C VAL A 345 -26.89 -4.63 5.32
N VAL A 346 -25.92 -5.54 5.20
CA VAL A 346 -25.15 -5.69 3.96
C VAL A 346 -25.98 -6.19 2.76
N GLU A 347 -27.14 -6.84 3.01
CA GLU A 347 -28.06 -7.33 1.98
C GLU A 347 -29.13 -6.30 1.59
N ARG A 348 -29.35 -5.25 2.41
CA ARG A 348 -30.40 -4.24 2.19
C ARG A 348 -29.90 -2.94 1.58
N VAL A 349 -28.62 -2.67 1.63
CA VAL A 349 -28.03 -1.48 0.99
C VAL A 349 -28.28 -1.49 -0.52
N ARG A 350 -28.36 -0.30 -1.11
CA ARG A 350 -28.71 -0.09 -2.54
C ARG A 350 -27.65 0.67 -3.30
N ILE A 351 -26.94 1.58 -2.62
CA ILE A 351 -25.82 2.36 -3.18
C ILE A 351 -24.51 1.67 -2.86
N PHE A 352 -24.32 1.25 -1.61
CA PHE A 352 -23.16 0.45 -1.25
C PHE A 352 -23.21 -0.90 -1.96
N ALA A 353 -22.16 -1.26 -2.68
CA ALA A 353 -22.05 -2.58 -3.27
C ALA A 353 -21.47 -3.58 -2.23
N LEU A 354 -22.16 -4.70 -2.02
CA LEU A 354 -21.64 -5.83 -1.23
C LEU A 354 -20.54 -6.52 -2.04
N ALA A 355 -19.30 -6.21 -1.75
CA ALA A 355 -18.15 -6.72 -2.48
C ALA A 355 -16.88 -6.72 -1.62
N GLU A 356 -15.91 -7.52 -2.04
CA GLU A 356 -14.53 -7.41 -1.58
C GLU A 356 -13.85 -6.20 -2.22
N SER A 357 -12.69 -5.82 -1.70
CA SER A 357 -11.91 -4.65 -2.06
C SER A 357 -12.25 -3.40 -1.24
N LEU A 358 -11.71 -2.25 -1.63
CA LEU A 358 -11.87 -0.96 -0.99
C LEU A 358 -11.21 0.15 -1.82
N GLY A 359 -11.49 1.40 -1.48
CA GLY A 359 -10.75 2.56 -1.97
C GLY A 359 -11.07 2.96 -3.42
N GLY A 360 -12.10 2.36 -4.03
CA GLY A 360 -12.71 2.83 -5.26
C GLY A 360 -13.52 4.11 -5.03
N VAL A 361 -13.83 4.81 -6.13
CA VAL A 361 -14.72 5.97 -6.10
C VAL A 361 -16.14 5.60 -5.67
N GLU A 362 -16.56 4.35 -5.93
CA GLU A 362 -17.80 3.74 -5.46
C GLU A 362 -17.68 3.23 -4.03
N SER A 363 -18.77 3.35 -3.26
CA SER A 363 -18.87 2.84 -1.88
C SER A 363 -19.05 1.34 -1.85
N LEU A 364 -18.24 0.65 -1.04
CA LEU A 364 -18.32 -0.79 -0.82
C LEU A 364 -18.66 -1.10 0.64
N ILE A 365 -19.41 -2.19 0.84
CA ILE A 365 -19.71 -2.75 2.15
C ILE A 365 -19.36 -4.24 2.16
N GLY A 366 -18.98 -4.77 3.32
CA GLY A 366 -18.69 -6.19 3.44
C GLY A 366 -18.75 -6.69 4.87
N HIS A 367 -18.81 -8.01 5.01
CA HIS A 367 -18.79 -8.72 6.29
C HIS A 367 -17.43 -9.41 6.47
N PRO A 368 -16.51 -8.83 7.25
CA PRO A 368 -15.12 -9.33 7.32
C PRO A 368 -15.03 -10.80 7.72
N ALA A 369 -15.84 -11.25 8.70
CA ALA A 369 -15.77 -12.62 9.22
C ALA A 369 -16.07 -13.70 8.18
N SER A 370 -16.95 -13.43 7.20
CA SER A 370 -17.30 -14.39 6.14
C SER A 370 -16.66 -14.11 4.78
N MET A 371 -15.96 -12.96 4.63
CA MET A 371 -15.32 -12.54 3.38
C MET A 371 -13.80 -12.44 3.56
N THR A 372 -13.26 -11.26 3.80
CA THR A 372 -11.81 -10.98 3.80
C THR A 372 -11.02 -11.74 4.87
N HIS A 373 -11.64 -12.14 5.97
CA HIS A 373 -11.04 -12.85 7.10
C HIS A 373 -11.62 -14.26 7.32
N ALA A 374 -12.35 -14.80 6.35
CA ALA A 374 -12.94 -16.15 6.42
C ALA A 374 -11.87 -17.25 6.62
N SER A 375 -10.65 -17.02 6.14
CA SER A 375 -9.52 -17.96 6.31
C SER A 375 -8.83 -17.87 7.68
N VAL A 376 -9.17 -16.88 8.51
CA VAL A 376 -8.64 -16.73 9.88
C VAL A 376 -9.49 -17.57 10.83
N PRO A 377 -8.89 -18.45 11.67
CA PRO A 377 -9.63 -19.27 12.63
C PRO A 377 -10.56 -18.44 13.53
N PRO A 378 -11.77 -18.96 13.86
CA PRO A 378 -12.76 -18.19 14.67
C PRO A 378 -12.21 -17.71 16.02
N GLU A 379 -11.46 -18.56 16.73
CA GLU A 379 -10.84 -18.23 18.00
C GLU A 379 -9.84 -17.07 17.87
N ARG A 380 -9.10 -17.02 16.76
CA ARG A 380 -8.17 -15.90 16.47
C ARG A 380 -8.93 -14.63 16.11
N ARG A 381 -10.02 -14.73 15.33
CA ARG A 381 -10.89 -13.57 15.06
C ARG A 381 -11.44 -13.00 16.36
N ALA A 382 -11.95 -13.87 17.25
CA ALA A 382 -12.46 -13.44 18.56
C ALA A 382 -11.39 -12.75 19.41
N ALA A 383 -10.16 -13.28 19.46
CA ALA A 383 -9.03 -12.67 20.18
C ALA A 383 -8.69 -11.27 19.63
N LEU A 384 -8.86 -11.04 18.32
CA LEU A 384 -8.66 -9.73 17.68
C LEU A 384 -9.86 -8.79 17.87
N GLY A 385 -10.96 -9.22 18.52
CA GLY A 385 -12.18 -8.45 18.63
C GLY A 385 -12.97 -8.31 17.32
N LEU A 386 -12.66 -9.15 16.33
CA LEU A 386 -13.40 -9.27 15.07
C LEU A 386 -14.60 -10.18 15.32
N THR A 387 -15.74 -9.57 15.64
CA THR A 387 -17.01 -10.26 15.93
C THR A 387 -17.71 -10.67 14.64
N ASP A 388 -18.64 -11.61 14.76
CA ASP A 388 -19.52 -11.97 13.64
C ASP A 388 -20.59 -10.89 13.33
N GLY A 389 -20.74 -9.87 14.19
CA GLY A 389 -21.56 -8.70 13.95
C GLY A 389 -20.86 -7.55 13.21
N LEU A 390 -19.56 -7.69 12.94
CA LEU A 390 -18.77 -6.61 12.36
C LEU A 390 -19.05 -6.42 10.86
N VAL A 391 -19.33 -5.18 10.48
CA VAL A 391 -19.50 -4.72 9.09
C VAL A 391 -18.39 -3.73 8.77
N ARG A 392 -17.77 -3.82 7.59
CA ARG A 392 -16.77 -2.88 7.11
C ARG A 392 -17.30 -2.08 5.93
N ILE A 393 -17.08 -0.78 5.95
CA ILE A 393 -17.39 0.15 4.85
C ILE A 393 -16.07 0.69 4.27
N SER A 394 -16.05 0.78 2.95
CA SER A 394 -15.18 1.67 2.17
C SER A 394 -16.07 2.78 1.61
N ALA A 395 -16.10 3.93 2.26
CA ALA A 395 -16.85 5.08 1.79
C ALA A 395 -16.22 5.63 0.51
N GLY A 396 -16.99 5.69 -0.56
CA GLY A 396 -16.64 6.27 -1.85
C GLY A 396 -16.71 7.81 -1.83
N ILE A 397 -16.87 8.38 -3.01
CA ILE A 397 -16.92 9.83 -3.20
C ILE A 397 -18.32 10.34 -3.64
N GLU A 398 -19.33 9.50 -3.52
CA GLU A 398 -20.74 9.84 -3.76
C GLU A 398 -21.20 10.94 -2.79
N ASP A 399 -22.38 11.49 -3.04
CA ASP A 399 -23.01 12.42 -2.09
C ASP A 399 -23.23 11.74 -0.74
N VAL A 400 -22.79 12.39 0.33
CA VAL A 400 -22.82 11.81 1.67
C VAL A 400 -24.22 11.61 2.22
N GLU A 401 -25.19 12.44 1.83
CA GLU A 401 -26.57 12.31 2.27
C GLU A 401 -27.25 11.11 1.61
N ASP A 402 -26.91 10.81 0.36
CA ASP A 402 -27.37 9.58 -0.32
C ASP A 402 -26.80 8.35 0.36
N LEU A 403 -25.51 8.35 0.70
CA LEU A 403 -24.88 7.25 1.45
C LEU A 403 -25.50 7.06 2.84
N ARG A 404 -25.80 8.17 3.54
CA ARG A 404 -26.45 8.12 4.85
C ARG A 404 -27.86 7.56 4.75
N ALA A 405 -28.65 8.03 3.77
CA ALA A 405 -30.00 7.56 3.55
C ALA A 405 -30.05 6.05 3.22
N ASP A 406 -29.04 5.57 2.46
CA ASP A 406 -28.93 4.14 2.15
C ASP A 406 -28.64 3.30 3.41
N LEU A 407 -27.75 3.77 4.28
CA LEU A 407 -27.51 3.10 5.57
C LEU A 407 -28.75 3.17 6.50
N GLU A 408 -29.43 4.32 6.56
CA GLU A 408 -30.61 4.49 7.38
C GLU A 408 -31.72 3.48 7.03
N GLN A 409 -32.04 3.35 5.71
CA GLN A 409 -33.03 2.38 5.25
C GLN A 409 -32.58 0.93 5.45
N ALA A 410 -31.27 0.63 5.36
CA ALA A 410 -30.75 -0.71 5.59
C ALA A 410 -30.75 -1.09 7.08
N LEU A 411 -30.57 -0.11 7.96
CA LEU A 411 -30.63 -0.26 9.42
C LEU A 411 -32.06 -0.30 9.96
N ALA A 412 -33.05 0.18 9.20
CA ALA A 412 -34.46 0.12 9.62
C ALA A 412 -34.96 -1.32 9.75
#